data_31fac0121d50e6a5f2c4b62275f6c5c2
#
_entry.id   31fac0121d50e6a5f2c4b62275f6c5c2
#
_cell.length_a   1.000
_cell.length_b   1.000
_cell.length_c   1.000
_cell.angle_alpha   90.00
_cell.angle_beta   90.00
_cell.angle_gamma   90.00
#
_symmetry.space_group_name_H-M   'P 1'
#
loop_
_entity.id
_entity.type
_entity.pdbx_description
1 polymer ?
#
loop_
_entity_poly.entity_id
_entity_poly.type
_entity_poly.pdbx_seq_one_letter_code
_entity_poly.pdbx_strand_id
1 'polypeptide(L)'
;MQFPQAVIFAFAASAISAISAGAWAAGFKDIVVSTKEDSDAAQSSFAPDTPKIFVSAHLTKEVPSGSDVNIAWIAVDTGGAAPPNYKIDSVDLHIGSLTNHVKSAMTKPNNGWPVGSYEIEFSVNGKVMETTDFTIK
;
A
#
# COMPACT_ATOMS: atom_id res chain seq x y z
N MET A 1 21.61 -24.82 -19.25
CA MET A 1 21.42 -24.61 -18.90
C MET A 1 20.86 -24.22 -18.11
N GLN A 2 20.99 -24.05 -17.99
CA GLN A 2 20.51 -23.60 -17.41
C GLN A 2 20.04 -22.95 -16.64
N PHE A 3 20.40 -22.63 -16.61
CA PHE A 3 19.91 -21.87 -16.01
C PHE A 3 19.50 -21.45 -15.18
N PRO A 4 19.76 -21.49 -15.16
CA PRO A 4 19.41 -20.97 -14.50
C PRO A 4 18.91 -20.48 -13.90
N GLN A 5 19.11 -20.22 -13.92
CA GLN A 5 18.61 -19.67 -13.53
C GLN A 5 18.25 -19.11 -12.76
N ALA A 6 18.77 -19.12 -12.89
CA ALA A 6 18.35 -18.54 -12.40
C ALA A 6 18.05 -17.96 -11.76
N VAL A 7 18.42 -17.97 -12.07
CA VAL A 7 17.99 -17.41 -11.67
C VAL A 7 17.57 -16.83 -10.93
N ILE A 8 17.97 -16.79 -10.98
CA ILE A 8 17.52 -16.25 -10.57
C ILE A 8 17.13 -15.65 -9.73
N PHE A 9 17.48 -15.43 -9.87
CA PHE A 9 16.94 -14.71 -9.31
C PHE A 9 16.48 -14.26 -8.48
N ALA A 10 16.89 -14.26 -8.56
CA ALA A 10 16.44 -13.70 -8.11
C ALA A 10 16.11 -13.25 -7.48
N PHE A 11 16.38 -13.09 -7.64
CA PHE A 11 15.99 -12.50 -7.19
C PHE A 11 15.54 -12.19 -6.51
N ALA A 12 15.99 -12.22 -6.54
CA ALA A 12 15.59 -11.74 -6.10
C ALA A 12 15.19 -11.39 -5.51
N ALA A 13 15.53 -11.41 -5.55
CA ALA A 13 15.09 -10.98 -5.10
C ALA A 13 14.77 -10.55 -4.54
N SER A 14 15.05 -10.53 -4.60
CA SER A 14 14.63 -10.03 -4.14
C SER A 14 14.33 -9.58 -3.54
N ALA A 15 14.64 -9.62 -3.49
CA ALA A 15 14.30 -9.10 -3.04
C ALA A 15 14.13 -8.65 -2.48
N ILE A 16 14.37 -8.63 -2.48
CA ILE A 16 14.14 -8.18 -2.03
C ILE A 16 13.71 -7.76 -1.49
N SER A 17 14.02 -7.74 -1.49
CA SER A 17 13.61 -7.22 -1.00
C SER A 17 13.33 -6.81 -0.38
N ALA A 18 13.56 -6.82 -0.28
CA ALA A 18 13.38 -6.33 0.27
C ALA A 18 13.43 -5.90 0.85
N ILE A 19 13.72 -5.73 0.85
CA ILE A 19 13.91 -5.38 1.38
C ILE A 19 13.68 -4.78 1.84
N SER A 20 13.77 -4.61 1.86
CA SER A 20 13.52 -4.11 2.22
C SER A 20 13.18 -3.34 2.55
N ALA A 21 13.50 -3.64 2.33
CA ALA A 21 13.06 -2.40 2.18
C ALA A 21 12.19 -1.68 3.18
N GLY A 22 11.18 -2.28 3.71
CA GLY A 22 10.24 -1.62 4.56
C GLY A 22 10.88 -0.78 5.65
N ALA A 23 11.99 -1.26 6.17
CA ALA A 23 12.73 -0.53 7.19
C ALA A 23 13.15 0.86 6.71
N TRP A 24 13.08 1.07 5.45
CA TRP A 24 13.50 2.30 4.80
C TRP A 24 12.33 3.09 4.26
N ALA A 25 11.16 2.89 4.86
CA ALA A 25 9.96 3.60 4.44
C ALA A 25 10.23 5.10 4.43
N ALA A 26 10.61 5.60 3.28
CA ALA A 26 11.02 6.99 3.16
C ALA A 26 9.80 7.88 3.36
N GLY A 27 9.77 8.56 4.49
CA GLY A 27 8.70 9.49 4.82
C GLY A 27 7.52 8.88 5.58
N PHE A 28 7.42 7.56 5.67
CA PHE A 28 6.25 6.90 6.28
C PHE A 28 6.70 5.79 7.22
N LYS A 29 6.04 5.67 8.35
CA LYS A 29 6.30 4.59 9.32
C LYS A 29 5.00 4.18 9.98
N ASP A 30 5.04 3.04 10.69
CA ASP A 30 3.89 2.51 11.43
C ASP A 30 2.65 2.40 10.53
N ILE A 31 2.85 1.86 9.33
CA ILE A 31 1.78 1.70 8.36
C ILE A 31 0.86 0.57 8.84
N VAL A 32 -0.41 0.88 9.00
CA VAL A 32 -1.41 -0.08 9.48
C VAL A 32 -2.55 -0.16 8.48
N VAL A 33 -2.84 -1.37 8.00
CA VAL A 33 -4.03 -1.67 7.20
C VAL A 33 -4.94 -2.52 8.08
N SER A 34 -6.20 -2.14 8.21
CA SER A 34 -7.10 -2.82 9.13
C SER A 34 -8.57 -2.60 8.76
N THR A 35 -9.46 -3.24 9.51
CA THR A 35 -10.91 -3.05 9.36
C THR A 35 -11.46 -1.96 10.26
N LYS A 36 -10.60 -1.33 11.07
CA LYS A 36 -11.00 -0.30 12.02
C LYS A 36 -10.16 0.94 11.84
N GLU A 37 -10.81 2.09 11.90
CA GLU A 37 -10.11 3.36 11.90
C GLU A 37 -9.26 3.47 13.17
N ASP A 38 -8.07 4.02 13.02
CA ASP A 38 -7.14 4.26 14.14
C ASP A 38 -6.73 2.99 14.89
N SER A 39 -6.72 1.85 14.19
CA SER A 39 -6.20 0.61 14.76
C SER A 39 -4.68 0.65 14.81
N ASP A 40 -4.10 0.04 15.84
CA ASP A 40 -2.65 -0.18 15.91
C ASP A 40 -2.29 -1.62 15.58
N ALA A 41 -3.26 -2.44 15.19
CA ALA A 41 -3.02 -3.84 14.82
C ALA A 41 -3.17 -4.00 13.31
N ALA A 42 -2.05 -4.17 12.62
CA ALA A 42 -2.05 -4.33 11.17
C ALA A 42 -2.59 -5.69 10.76
N GLN A 43 -3.34 -5.72 9.65
CA GLN A 43 -3.80 -6.95 9.01
C GLN A 43 -3.29 -6.97 7.57
N SER A 44 -3.01 -8.15 7.06
CA SER A 44 -2.54 -8.32 5.68
C SER A 44 -3.52 -9.10 4.82
N SER A 45 -4.62 -9.57 5.40
CA SER A 45 -5.58 -10.40 4.69
C SER A 45 -6.99 -10.07 5.16
N PHE A 46 -7.92 -9.98 4.21
CA PHE A 46 -9.31 -9.62 4.49
C PHE A 46 -10.25 -10.50 3.67
N ALA A 47 -11.48 -10.67 4.18
CA ALA A 47 -12.51 -11.39 3.45
C ALA A 47 -13.13 -10.52 2.36
N PRO A 48 -13.68 -11.13 1.29
CA PRO A 48 -14.30 -10.35 0.21
C PRO A 48 -15.49 -9.49 0.64
N ASP A 49 -16.12 -9.81 1.74
CA ASP A 49 -17.27 -9.05 2.25
C ASP A 49 -16.89 -8.01 3.30
N THR A 50 -15.60 -7.74 3.49
CA THR A 50 -15.15 -6.72 4.43
C THR A 50 -15.76 -5.37 4.06
N PRO A 51 -16.53 -4.73 4.97
CA PRO A 51 -17.27 -3.51 4.62
C PRO A 51 -16.38 -2.33 4.26
N LYS A 52 -15.23 -2.21 4.92
CA LYS A 52 -14.34 -1.08 4.72
C LYS A 52 -12.94 -1.46 5.16
N ILE A 53 -11.96 -1.02 4.41
CA ILE A 53 -10.55 -1.23 4.75
C ILE A 53 -9.93 0.14 4.94
N PHE A 54 -9.19 0.30 6.04
CA PHE A 54 -8.53 1.53 6.41
C PHE A 54 -7.03 1.36 6.32
N VAL A 55 -6.33 2.44 5.95
CA VAL A 55 -4.88 2.50 6.04
C VAL A 55 -4.49 3.77 6.76
N SER A 56 -3.47 3.68 7.58
CA SER A 56 -2.89 4.84 8.24
C SER A 56 -1.38 4.71 8.27
N ALA A 57 -0.70 5.84 8.36
CA ALA A 57 0.75 5.88 8.45
C ALA A 57 1.15 7.16 9.18
N HIS A 58 2.23 7.07 9.94
CA HIS A 58 2.84 8.25 10.53
C HIS A 58 3.85 8.84 9.56
N LEU A 59 3.97 10.16 9.56
CA LEU A 59 4.93 10.86 8.73
C LEU A 59 6.24 11.00 9.48
N THR A 60 7.35 10.84 8.76
CA THR A 60 8.67 11.14 9.29
C THR A 60 9.07 12.53 8.81
N LYS A 61 10.20 13.02 9.32
CA LYS A 61 10.71 14.33 8.92
C LYS A 61 11.11 14.40 7.44
N GLU A 62 11.15 13.26 6.76
CA GLU A 62 11.44 13.23 5.33
C GLU A 62 10.27 13.71 4.48
N VAL A 63 9.09 13.90 5.08
CA VAL A 63 7.95 14.52 4.43
C VAL A 63 7.79 15.92 5.02
N PRO A 64 8.37 16.94 4.39
CA PRO A 64 8.33 18.28 4.95
C PRO A 64 6.93 18.89 4.83
N SER A 65 6.66 19.84 5.70
CA SER A 65 5.45 20.66 5.62
C SER A 65 5.36 21.29 4.24
N GLY A 66 4.16 21.32 3.68
CA GLY A 66 3.93 21.84 2.34
C GLY A 66 3.98 20.79 1.25
N SER A 67 4.32 19.54 1.60
CA SER A 67 4.31 18.44 0.63
C SER A 67 2.90 18.03 0.28
N ASP A 68 2.72 17.47 -0.91
CA ASP A 68 1.49 16.82 -1.33
C ASP A 68 1.69 15.30 -1.27
N VAL A 69 0.89 14.64 -0.45
CA VAL A 69 0.95 13.19 -0.30
C VAL A 69 -0.24 12.58 -1.04
N ASN A 70 0.01 11.55 -1.81
CA ASN A 70 -1.04 10.80 -2.50
C ASN A 70 -1.05 9.37 -1.96
N ILE A 71 -2.23 8.88 -1.61
CA ILE A 71 -2.44 7.50 -1.19
C ILE A 71 -3.28 6.84 -2.28
N ALA A 72 -2.71 5.87 -2.98
CA ALA A 72 -3.37 5.19 -4.10
C ALA A 72 -3.62 3.72 -3.75
N TRP A 73 -4.83 3.26 -4.04
CA TRP A 73 -5.25 1.87 -3.84
C TRP A 73 -5.20 1.17 -5.18
N ILE A 74 -4.46 0.07 -5.26
CA ILE A 74 -4.18 -0.61 -6.52
C ILE A 74 -4.55 -2.09 -6.42
N ALA A 75 -5.34 -2.56 -7.39
CA ALA A 75 -5.60 -3.98 -7.56
C ALA A 75 -4.46 -4.54 -8.40
N VAL A 76 -3.56 -5.27 -7.77
CA VAL A 76 -2.36 -5.77 -8.43
C VAL A 76 -2.71 -6.95 -9.34
N ASP A 77 -3.40 -7.94 -8.77
CA ASP A 77 -3.82 -9.13 -9.51
C ASP A 77 -5.09 -9.68 -8.87
N THR A 78 -6.18 -9.54 -9.60
CA THR A 78 -7.50 -10.01 -9.14
C THR A 78 -8.06 -11.11 -10.04
N GLY A 79 -7.18 -11.82 -10.76
CA GLY A 79 -7.59 -12.95 -11.58
C GLY A 79 -8.49 -12.56 -12.74
N GLY A 80 -8.37 -11.34 -13.23
CA GLY A 80 -9.17 -10.88 -14.36
C GLY A 80 -10.38 -10.04 -14.00
N ALA A 81 -10.68 -9.87 -12.70
CA ALA A 81 -11.76 -8.96 -12.27
C ALA A 81 -11.43 -7.50 -12.61
N ALA A 82 -10.15 -7.19 -12.67
CA ALA A 82 -9.65 -5.89 -13.11
C ALA A 82 -8.34 -6.12 -13.86
N PRO A 83 -7.90 -5.17 -14.71
CA PRO A 83 -6.56 -5.27 -15.31
C PRO A 83 -5.48 -5.31 -14.24
N PRO A 84 -4.31 -5.91 -14.53
CA PRO A 84 -3.20 -5.90 -13.57
C PRO A 84 -2.81 -4.47 -13.20
N ASN A 85 -2.49 -4.26 -11.93
CA ASN A 85 -2.04 -2.97 -11.40
C ASN A 85 -3.05 -1.84 -11.67
N TYR A 86 -4.33 -2.17 -11.56
CA TYR A 86 -5.41 -1.21 -11.79
C TYR A 86 -5.56 -0.28 -10.57
N LYS A 87 -5.43 1.02 -10.80
CA LYS A 87 -5.66 1.99 -9.72
C LYS A 87 -7.15 2.13 -9.47
N ILE A 88 -7.59 1.70 -8.30
CA ILE A 88 -9.01 1.73 -7.93
C ILE A 88 -9.41 3.14 -7.52
N ASP A 89 -8.58 3.78 -6.69
CA ASP A 89 -8.89 5.10 -6.14
C ASP A 89 -7.61 5.71 -5.59
N SER A 90 -7.64 7.02 -5.38
CA SER A 90 -6.52 7.71 -4.72
C SER A 90 -7.03 8.97 -4.05
N VAL A 91 -6.27 9.46 -3.08
CA VAL A 91 -6.58 10.70 -2.38
C VAL A 91 -5.32 11.53 -2.28
N ASP A 92 -5.48 12.86 -2.46
CA ASP A 92 -4.39 13.82 -2.30
C ASP A 92 -4.57 14.54 -0.97
N LEU A 93 -3.47 14.63 -0.22
CA LEU A 93 -3.45 15.27 1.09
C LEU A 93 -2.32 16.29 1.13
N HIS A 94 -2.66 17.52 1.47
CA HIS A 94 -1.66 18.57 1.64
C HIS A 94 -1.18 18.58 3.08
N ILE A 95 0.14 18.50 3.28
CA ILE A 95 0.74 18.34 4.60
C ILE A 95 0.97 19.70 5.23
N GLY A 96 0.26 19.97 6.33
CA GLY A 96 0.46 21.18 7.12
C GLY A 96 1.57 21.01 8.15
N SER A 97 1.90 22.11 8.82
CA SER A 97 2.99 22.12 9.79
C SER A 97 2.74 21.23 11.01
N LEU A 98 1.47 20.93 11.30
CA LEU A 98 1.12 20.08 12.45
C LEU A 98 0.65 18.69 12.01
N THR A 99 0.68 18.39 10.72
CA THR A 99 0.27 17.09 10.22
C THR A 99 1.37 16.08 10.48
N ASN A 100 1.08 15.03 11.25
CA ASN A 100 2.07 14.00 11.57
C ASN A 100 1.62 12.59 11.17
N HIS A 101 0.43 12.46 10.59
CA HIS A 101 -0.03 11.17 10.09
C HIS A 101 -1.02 11.39 8.94
N VAL A 102 -1.19 10.36 8.14
CA VAL A 102 -2.14 10.35 7.02
C VAL A 102 -2.96 9.09 7.09
N LYS A 103 -4.17 9.14 6.53
CA LYS A 103 -5.02 7.95 6.46
C LYS A 103 -5.95 8.02 5.27
N SER A 104 -6.41 6.86 4.86
CA SER A 104 -7.37 6.70 3.78
C SER A 104 -8.21 5.46 4.06
N ALA A 105 -9.33 5.34 3.38
CA ALA A 105 -10.21 4.19 3.52
C ALA A 105 -10.90 3.93 2.20
N MET A 106 -11.23 2.66 1.97
CA MET A 106 -12.05 2.27 0.83
C MET A 106 -13.23 1.44 1.30
N THR A 107 -14.39 1.80 0.82
CA THR A 107 -15.63 1.06 1.07
C THR A 107 -15.69 -0.13 0.11
N LYS A 108 -16.28 -1.21 0.58
CA LYS A 108 -16.48 -2.41 -0.22
C LYS A 108 -17.21 -2.08 -1.54
N PRO A 109 -16.69 -2.55 -2.68
CA PRO A 109 -17.43 -2.44 -3.95
C PRO A 109 -18.78 -3.16 -3.87
N ASN A 110 -19.70 -2.81 -4.77
CA ASN A 110 -21.06 -3.35 -4.74
C ASN A 110 -21.12 -4.89 -4.74
N ASN A 111 -20.21 -5.53 -5.46
CA ASN A 111 -20.17 -6.99 -5.57
C ASN A 111 -19.11 -7.62 -4.66
N GLY A 112 -18.65 -6.89 -3.64
CA GLY A 112 -17.59 -7.34 -2.76
C GLY A 112 -16.21 -7.06 -3.34
N TRP A 113 -15.19 -7.32 -2.53
CA TRP A 113 -13.81 -7.16 -2.96
C TRP A 113 -13.41 -8.35 -3.84
N PRO A 114 -12.93 -8.13 -5.07
CA PRO A 114 -12.37 -9.25 -5.85
C PRO A 114 -11.23 -9.93 -5.10
N VAL A 115 -11.25 -11.24 -5.10
CA VAL A 115 -10.18 -12.04 -4.49
C VAL A 115 -8.89 -11.78 -5.26
N GLY A 116 -7.80 -11.55 -4.53
CA GLY A 116 -6.51 -11.28 -5.17
C GLY A 116 -5.58 -10.47 -4.31
N SER A 117 -4.54 -9.95 -4.94
CA SER A 117 -3.51 -9.16 -4.27
C SER A 117 -3.70 -7.68 -4.59
N TYR A 118 -3.46 -6.86 -3.56
CA TYR A 118 -3.66 -5.41 -3.62
C TYR A 118 -2.46 -4.71 -3.01
N GLU A 119 -2.29 -3.45 -3.39
CA GLU A 119 -1.19 -2.63 -2.92
C GLU A 119 -1.69 -1.23 -2.63
N ILE A 120 -1.13 -0.59 -1.62
CA ILE A 120 -1.38 0.80 -1.33
C ILE A 120 -0.06 1.54 -1.52
N GLU A 121 -0.06 2.56 -2.37
CA GLU A 121 1.14 3.36 -2.67
C GLU A 121 1.05 4.71 -2.00
N PHE A 122 2.14 5.09 -1.33
CA PHE A 122 2.28 6.41 -0.73
C PHE A 122 3.28 7.20 -1.55
N SER A 123 2.83 8.31 -2.12
CA SER A 123 3.66 9.18 -2.94
C SER A 123 3.82 10.53 -2.28
N VAL A 124 4.98 11.15 -2.45
CA VAL A 124 5.26 12.51 -1.98
C VAL A 124 5.65 13.33 -3.18
N ASN A 125 4.89 14.39 -3.46
CA ASN A 125 5.13 15.29 -4.59
C ASN A 125 5.29 14.52 -5.91
N GLY A 126 4.46 13.49 -6.08
CA GLY A 126 4.42 12.70 -7.31
C GLY A 126 5.38 11.52 -7.37
N LYS A 127 6.19 11.31 -6.34
CA LYS A 127 7.15 10.22 -6.30
C LYS A 127 6.72 9.16 -5.29
N VAL A 128 6.60 7.90 -5.73
CA VAL A 128 6.27 6.80 -4.82
C VAL A 128 7.41 6.59 -3.84
N MET A 129 7.11 6.69 -2.55
CA MET A 129 8.10 6.59 -1.48
C MET A 129 7.95 5.32 -0.68
N GLU A 130 6.75 4.74 -0.62
CA GLU A 130 6.50 3.53 0.16
C GLU A 130 5.28 2.83 -0.38
N THR A 131 5.23 1.51 -0.22
CA THR A 131 4.07 0.69 -0.56
C THR A 131 3.79 -0.29 0.57
N THR A 132 2.55 -0.72 0.67
CA THR A 132 2.16 -1.79 1.57
C THR A 132 1.15 -2.68 0.84
N ASP A 133 1.18 -3.98 1.13
CA ASP A 133 0.37 -4.97 0.42
C ASP A 133 -0.69 -5.54 1.33
N PHE A 134 -1.80 -5.95 0.72
CA PHE A 134 -2.78 -6.78 1.41
C PHE A 134 -3.42 -7.74 0.39
N THR A 135 -4.11 -8.73 0.92
CA THR A 135 -4.73 -9.78 0.09
C THR A 135 -6.19 -9.92 0.48
N ILE A 136 -7.02 -10.16 -0.52
CA ILE A 136 -8.43 -10.54 -0.31
C ILE A 136 -8.53 -12.03 -0.61
N LYS A 137 -9.05 -12.80 0.34
CA LYS A 137 -9.19 -14.25 0.14
C LYS A 137 -10.27 -14.90 1.00
#